data_c68cfc87cd0f6d196deb14ced28da6d8
#
_entry.id   c68cfc87cd0f6d196deb14ced28da6d8
#
_cell.length_a   1.000
_cell.length_b   1.000
_cell.length_c   1.000
_cell.angle_alpha   90.00
_cell.angle_beta   90.00
_cell.angle_gamma   90.00
#
_symmetry.space_group_name_H-M   'P 1'
#
loop_
_entity.id
_entity.type
_entity.pdbx_description
1 polymer ?
#
loop_
_entity_poly.entity_id
_entity_poly.type
_entity_poly.pdbx_seq_one_letter_code
_entity_poly.pdbx_strand_id
1 'polypeptide(L)'
;GRGIKCPISVAVAERRVLNYLGANFFVTVTEQHALPLDYFLRKNYIASDAATQARLRTVCLEDFARFIHRIHDKGIMHRDFHPGNILIKRAAEGRATFCLLDLHSLTIRNDALSTEERVGNLAQLNAFFSQQFTRTDRYRFFRAYARQSGFNDEETRRLSRMVESRTRQSNRRLWARRDKRSVRNNKYFEKFTAGSVRGHVAKEYAGTPLAAMLRDPERFFHDVEATQ
;
A
#
# COMPACT_ATOMS: atom_id res chain seq x y z
N GLY A 1 -23.04 -10.38 9.56
CA GLY A 1 -21.69 -9.98 9.18
C GLY A 1 -20.83 -11.19 8.84
N ARG A 2 -19.81 -11.00 7.99
CA ARG A 2 -18.93 -12.10 7.53
C ARG A 2 -17.78 -12.44 8.49
N GLY A 3 -17.79 -11.88 9.72
CA GLY A 3 -16.80 -12.16 10.76
C GLY A 3 -15.40 -11.55 10.48
N ILE A 4 -15.29 -10.59 9.59
CA ILE A 4 -14.08 -9.80 9.39
C ILE A 4 -14.19 -8.55 10.26
N LYS A 5 -13.15 -8.30 11.07
CA LYS A 5 -13.10 -7.11 11.91
C LYS A 5 -12.97 -5.86 11.05
N CYS A 6 -13.85 -4.90 11.28
CA CYS A 6 -13.88 -3.58 10.66
C CYS A 6 -14.32 -2.55 11.70
N PRO A 7 -14.13 -1.23 11.46
CA PRO A 7 -14.61 -0.19 12.35
C PRO A 7 -16.12 -0.28 12.56
N ILE A 8 -16.57 -0.03 13.78
CA ILE A 8 -18.00 0.00 14.11
C ILE A 8 -18.53 1.37 13.69
N SER A 9 -19.51 1.39 12.78
CA SER A 9 -20.21 2.61 12.37
C SER A 9 -21.08 3.13 13.48
N VAL A 10 -20.99 4.42 13.79
CA VAL A 10 -21.77 5.11 14.81
C VAL A 10 -22.82 6.00 14.16
N ALA A 11 -22.41 6.81 13.18
CA ALA A 11 -23.28 7.75 12.52
C ALA A 11 -22.85 8.07 11.09
N VAL A 12 -23.82 8.44 10.28
CA VAL A 12 -23.63 9.10 8.98
C VAL A 12 -24.37 10.43 9.05
N ALA A 13 -23.70 11.52 8.68
CA ALA A 13 -24.31 12.84 8.64
C ALA A 13 -23.97 13.53 7.30
N GLU A 14 -24.92 14.27 6.78
CA GLU A 14 -24.78 15.05 5.56
C GLU A 14 -25.08 16.52 5.84
N ARG A 15 -24.28 17.40 5.28
CA ARG A 15 -24.60 18.83 5.19
C ARG A 15 -25.01 19.13 3.75
N ARG A 16 -26.25 19.58 3.57
CA ARG A 16 -26.79 19.98 2.27
C ARG A 16 -27.01 21.48 2.23
N VAL A 17 -26.75 22.09 1.08
CA VAL A 17 -27.03 23.48 0.78
C VAL A 17 -27.87 23.50 -0.48
N LEU A 18 -29.12 24.00 -0.43
CA LEU A 18 -30.06 24.01 -1.54
C LEU A 18 -30.20 22.63 -2.23
N ASN A 19 -30.35 21.57 -1.43
CA ASN A 19 -30.39 20.17 -1.87
C ASN A 19 -29.09 19.60 -2.48
N TYR A 20 -28.04 20.38 -2.63
CA TYR A 20 -26.74 19.86 -3.05
C TYR A 20 -25.97 19.36 -1.84
N LEU A 21 -25.31 18.19 -2.01
CA LEU A 21 -24.44 17.61 -0.99
C LEU A 21 -23.18 18.48 -0.87
N GLY A 22 -23.05 19.24 0.23
CA GLY A 22 -21.89 20.08 0.50
C GLY A 22 -20.80 19.34 1.27
N ALA A 23 -21.18 18.45 2.20
CA ALA A 23 -20.26 17.59 2.94
C ALA A 23 -21.00 16.35 3.47
N ASN A 24 -20.28 15.24 3.61
CA ASN A 24 -20.75 14.08 4.33
C ASN A 24 -19.72 13.71 5.43
N PHE A 25 -20.21 13.12 6.50
CA PHE A 25 -19.43 12.69 7.64
C PHE A 25 -19.79 11.24 7.96
N PHE A 26 -18.77 10.42 8.07
CA PHE A 26 -18.91 9.04 8.52
C PHE A 26 -18.16 8.89 9.83
N VAL A 27 -18.88 8.59 10.90
CA VAL A 27 -18.34 8.49 12.26
C VAL A 27 -18.22 7.03 12.64
N THR A 28 -17.06 6.64 13.13
CA THR A 28 -16.79 5.28 13.62
C THR A 28 -16.19 5.30 15.00
N VAL A 29 -16.34 4.19 15.73
CA VAL A 29 -15.61 3.98 16.98
C VAL A 29 -14.12 3.84 16.68
N THR A 30 -13.31 4.56 17.43
CA THR A 30 -11.84 4.49 17.31
C THR A 30 -11.33 3.12 17.79
N GLU A 31 -10.56 2.44 16.98
CA GLU A 31 -9.82 1.23 17.39
C GLU A 31 -8.62 1.62 18.26
N GLN A 32 -8.80 1.56 19.57
CA GLN A 32 -7.76 1.94 20.53
C GLN A 32 -6.50 1.08 20.39
N HIS A 33 -5.33 1.72 20.48
CA HIS A 33 -4.01 1.09 20.37
C HIS A 33 -3.75 0.37 19.04
N ALA A 34 -4.52 0.70 18.00
CA ALA A 34 -4.28 0.22 16.64
C ALA A 34 -3.55 1.28 15.80
N LEU A 35 -2.70 0.84 14.89
CA LEU A 35 -1.95 1.70 13.98
C LEU A 35 -2.21 1.25 12.53
N PRO A 36 -2.18 2.15 11.53
CA PRO A 36 -2.12 1.74 10.14
C PRO A 36 -0.91 0.82 9.91
N LEU A 37 -1.12 -0.28 9.18
CA LEU A 37 -0.11 -1.31 9.02
C LEU A 37 1.15 -0.79 8.32
N ASP A 38 1.02 0.10 7.34
CA ASP A 38 2.16 0.73 6.65
C ASP A 38 3.01 1.58 7.61
N TYR A 39 2.37 2.35 8.49
CA TYR A 39 3.05 3.13 9.52
C TYR A 39 3.73 2.22 10.54
N PHE A 40 3.03 1.18 11.02
CA PHE A 40 3.58 0.20 11.94
C PHE A 40 4.83 -0.48 11.37
N LEU A 41 4.78 -0.90 10.11
CA LEU A 41 5.90 -1.58 9.46
C LEU A 41 7.10 -0.65 9.29
N ARG A 42 6.90 0.61 8.90
CA ARG A 42 8.00 1.58 8.78
C ARG A 42 8.65 1.87 10.12
N LYS A 43 7.86 2.12 11.15
CA LYS A 43 8.36 2.52 12.47
C LYS A 43 8.93 1.35 13.27
N ASN A 44 8.28 0.20 13.27
CA ASN A 44 8.58 -0.90 14.19
C ASN A 44 9.29 -2.08 13.51
N TYR A 45 9.30 -2.14 12.17
CA TYR A 45 9.97 -3.22 11.45
C TYR A 45 11.21 -2.70 10.71
N ILE A 46 11.04 -1.76 9.79
CA ILE A 46 12.14 -1.28 8.93
C ILE A 46 13.22 -0.55 9.75
N ALA A 47 12.80 0.24 10.73
CA ALA A 47 13.71 1.00 11.62
C ALA A 47 14.32 0.17 12.77
N SER A 48 13.97 -1.13 12.91
CA SER A 48 14.42 -1.98 14.01
C SER A 48 15.67 -2.80 13.67
N ASP A 49 16.37 -3.25 14.71
CA ASP A 49 17.45 -4.22 14.58
C ASP A 49 16.99 -5.60 14.06
N ALA A 50 17.95 -6.42 13.62
CA ALA A 50 17.67 -7.72 13.00
C ALA A 50 16.92 -8.70 13.92
N ALA A 51 17.19 -8.68 15.23
CA ALA A 51 16.53 -9.57 16.20
C ALA A 51 15.05 -9.19 16.37
N THR A 52 14.77 -7.90 16.52
CA THR A 52 13.41 -7.36 16.58
C THR A 52 12.66 -7.63 15.28
N GLN A 53 13.30 -7.44 14.13
CA GLN A 53 12.71 -7.78 12.82
C GLN A 53 12.35 -9.26 12.72
N ALA A 54 13.25 -10.17 13.14
CA ALA A 54 13.01 -11.61 13.13
C ALA A 54 11.80 -12.00 14.00
N ARG A 55 11.71 -11.42 15.20
CA ARG A 55 10.60 -11.64 16.12
C ARG A 55 9.27 -11.13 15.57
N LEU A 56 9.24 -9.90 15.06
CA LEU A 56 8.04 -9.31 14.45
C LEU A 56 7.59 -10.10 13.20
N ARG A 57 8.55 -10.59 12.41
CA ARG A 57 8.31 -11.42 11.24
C ARG A 57 7.58 -12.70 11.60
N THR A 58 8.05 -13.41 12.62
CA THR A 58 7.44 -14.69 13.03
C THR A 58 6.02 -14.49 13.55
N VAL A 59 5.80 -13.47 14.37
CA VAL A 59 4.54 -13.26 15.07
C VAL A 59 3.47 -12.63 14.17
N CYS A 60 3.84 -11.58 13.40
CA CYS A 60 2.85 -10.80 12.66
C CYS A 60 2.52 -11.40 11.29
N LEU A 61 3.48 -12.10 10.67
CA LEU A 61 3.31 -12.56 9.29
C LEU A 61 2.25 -13.66 9.15
N GLU A 62 2.24 -14.63 10.07
CA GLU A 62 1.24 -15.72 10.02
C GLU A 62 -0.17 -15.24 10.35
N ASP A 63 -0.30 -14.36 11.36
CA ASP A 63 -1.60 -13.77 11.71
C ASP A 63 -2.12 -12.89 10.57
N PHE A 64 -1.23 -12.14 9.90
CA PHE A 64 -1.58 -11.33 8.73
C PHE A 64 -2.01 -12.20 7.54
N ALA A 65 -1.26 -13.25 7.23
CA ALA A 65 -1.61 -14.17 6.16
C ALA A 65 -2.96 -14.85 6.40
N ARG A 66 -3.24 -15.25 7.64
CA ARG A 66 -4.53 -15.82 8.04
C ARG A 66 -5.66 -14.80 7.90
N PHE A 67 -5.44 -13.55 8.29
CA PHE A 67 -6.42 -12.48 8.13
C PHE A 67 -6.76 -12.24 6.66
N ILE A 68 -5.76 -12.13 5.78
CA ILE A 68 -5.97 -11.95 4.34
C ILE A 68 -6.67 -13.15 3.72
N HIS A 69 -6.26 -14.37 4.11
CA HIS A 69 -6.95 -15.58 3.63
C HIS A 69 -8.43 -15.56 3.99
N ARG A 70 -8.77 -15.24 5.24
CA ARG A 70 -10.18 -15.14 5.68
C ARG A 70 -10.99 -14.11 4.89
N ILE A 71 -10.41 -12.95 4.55
CA ILE A 71 -11.05 -11.94 3.71
C ILE A 71 -11.43 -12.57 2.35
N HIS A 72 -10.49 -13.24 1.70
CA HIS A 72 -10.70 -13.88 0.40
C HIS A 72 -11.64 -15.06 0.46
N ASP A 73 -11.55 -15.87 1.51
CA ASP A 73 -12.44 -17.02 1.75
C ASP A 73 -13.89 -16.59 1.97
N LYS A 74 -14.10 -15.43 2.60
CA LYS A 74 -15.41 -14.81 2.76
C LYS A 74 -15.91 -14.04 1.53
N GLY A 75 -15.26 -14.17 0.37
CA GLY A 75 -15.65 -13.53 -0.87
C GLY A 75 -15.48 -12.01 -0.86
N ILE A 76 -14.61 -11.47 -0.03
CA ILE A 76 -14.40 -10.02 0.09
C ILE A 76 -13.17 -9.63 -0.74
N MET A 77 -13.39 -8.79 -1.75
CA MET A 77 -12.35 -8.16 -2.55
C MET A 77 -12.30 -6.67 -2.23
N HIS A 78 -11.11 -6.16 -1.92
CA HIS A 78 -10.88 -4.74 -1.68
C HIS A 78 -10.26 -4.09 -2.93
N ARG A 79 -10.92 -3.07 -3.50
CA ARG A 79 -10.46 -2.44 -4.76
C ARG A 79 -9.20 -1.61 -4.60
N ASP A 80 -8.91 -1.15 -3.39
CA ASP A 80 -7.71 -0.38 -3.03
C ASP A 80 -6.98 -1.06 -1.86
N PHE A 81 -6.51 -2.30 -2.09
CA PHE A 81 -5.98 -3.17 -1.05
C PHE A 81 -4.50 -2.88 -0.78
N HIS A 82 -4.25 -1.92 0.09
CA HIS A 82 -2.90 -1.55 0.52
C HIS A 82 -2.80 -1.51 2.06
N PRO A 83 -1.58 -1.58 2.64
CA PRO A 83 -1.41 -1.67 4.10
C PRO A 83 -1.97 -0.47 4.88
N GLY A 84 -2.10 0.71 4.27
CA GLY A 84 -2.73 1.87 4.91
C GLY A 84 -4.23 1.68 5.18
N ASN A 85 -4.89 0.76 4.44
CA ASN A 85 -6.30 0.40 4.65
C ASN A 85 -6.48 -0.80 5.61
N ILE A 86 -5.45 -1.13 6.39
CA ILE A 86 -5.47 -2.19 7.38
C ILE A 86 -4.89 -1.64 8.68
N LEU A 87 -5.64 -1.73 9.78
CA LEU A 87 -5.08 -1.47 11.11
C LEU A 87 -4.49 -2.74 11.69
N ILE A 88 -3.39 -2.59 12.41
CA ILE A 88 -2.78 -3.63 13.24
C ILE A 88 -2.85 -3.24 14.70
N LYS A 89 -3.26 -4.17 15.55
CA LYS A 89 -3.19 -4.08 17.01
C LYS A 89 -2.42 -5.28 17.54
N ARG A 90 -1.39 -5.01 18.34
CA ARG A 90 -0.62 -6.08 19.01
C ARG A 90 -1.24 -6.38 20.36
N ALA A 91 -1.50 -7.63 20.65
CA ALA A 91 -1.83 -8.10 21.99
C ALA A 91 -0.57 -8.28 22.84
N ALA A 92 -0.73 -8.27 24.17
CA ALA A 92 0.36 -8.46 25.11
C ALA A 92 1.11 -9.80 24.92
N GLU A 93 0.43 -10.83 24.46
CA GLU A 93 0.97 -12.17 24.19
C GLU A 93 1.74 -12.27 22.83
N GLY A 94 1.97 -11.15 22.17
CA GLY A 94 2.74 -11.11 20.92
C GLY A 94 1.92 -11.41 19.65
N ARG A 95 0.65 -11.82 19.75
CA ARG A 95 -0.23 -12.02 18.59
C ARG A 95 -0.66 -10.67 17.99
N ALA A 96 -0.95 -10.67 16.70
CA ALA A 96 -1.47 -9.52 15.99
C ALA A 96 -2.92 -9.73 15.58
N THR A 97 -3.74 -8.69 15.76
CA THR A 97 -5.09 -8.63 15.20
C THR A 97 -5.17 -7.51 14.19
N PHE A 98 -6.02 -7.70 13.17
CA PHE A 98 -6.15 -6.77 12.06
C PHE A 98 -7.58 -6.32 11.91
N CYS A 99 -7.76 -5.08 11.43
CA CYS A 99 -9.06 -4.49 11.16
C CYS A 99 -9.03 -3.86 9.76
N LEU A 100 -10.00 -4.19 8.92
CA LEU A 100 -10.11 -3.70 7.55
C LEU A 100 -10.79 -2.35 7.54
N LEU A 101 -10.15 -1.36 6.91
CA LEU A 101 -10.67 -0.02 6.69
C LEU A 101 -11.27 0.14 5.29
N ASP A 102 -11.79 1.32 5.01
CA ASP A 102 -12.26 1.73 3.68
C ASP A 102 -13.31 0.79 3.07
N LEU A 103 -14.38 0.54 3.82
CA LEU A 103 -15.40 -0.45 3.47
C LEU A 103 -16.17 -0.11 2.19
N HIS A 104 -16.16 1.15 1.73
CA HIS A 104 -16.79 1.54 0.47
C HIS A 104 -16.04 1.02 -0.77
N SER A 105 -14.77 0.65 -0.61
CA SER A 105 -13.95 0.03 -1.65
C SER A 105 -14.11 -1.49 -1.74
N LEU A 106 -15.04 -2.08 -0.97
CA LEU A 106 -15.27 -3.53 -0.98
C LEU A 106 -16.22 -3.95 -2.11
N THR A 107 -15.92 -5.10 -2.67
CA THR A 107 -16.87 -5.92 -3.43
C THR A 107 -17.06 -7.22 -2.67
N ILE A 108 -18.31 -7.58 -2.39
CA ILE A 108 -18.66 -8.77 -1.60
C ILE A 108 -19.34 -9.76 -2.54
N ARG A 109 -18.79 -10.98 -2.61
CA ARG A 109 -19.34 -12.09 -3.37
C ARG A 109 -19.97 -13.12 -2.43
N ASN A 110 -20.83 -13.98 -2.95
CA ASN A 110 -21.43 -15.06 -2.16
C ASN A 110 -20.41 -16.16 -1.85
N ASP A 111 -19.56 -16.46 -2.80
CA ASP A 111 -18.54 -17.50 -2.71
C ASP A 111 -17.16 -16.92 -2.41
N ALA A 112 -16.23 -17.77 -2.03
CA ALA A 112 -14.81 -17.42 -1.89
C ALA A 112 -14.26 -16.84 -3.20
N LEU A 113 -13.30 -15.92 -3.08
CA LEU A 113 -12.65 -15.35 -4.25
C LEU A 113 -11.94 -16.42 -5.08
N SER A 114 -12.08 -16.33 -6.39
CA SER A 114 -11.32 -17.15 -7.35
C SER A 114 -9.80 -16.89 -7.23
N THR A 115 -8.99 -17.80 -7.72
CA THR A 115 -7.52 -17.65 -7.72
C THR A 115 -7.09 -16.34 -8.38
N GLU A 116 -7.73 -15.95 -9.49
CA GLU A 116 -7.39 -14.73 -10.20
C GLU A 116 -7.72 -13.47 -9.41
N GLU A 117 -8.87 -13.44 -8.74
CA GLU A 117 -9.26 -12.35 -7.86
C GLU A 117 -8.31 -12.24 -6.66
N ARG A 118 -7.95 -13.37 -6.05
CA ARG A 118 -6.94 -13.43 -4.98
C ARG A 118 -5.60 -12.88 -5.45
N VAL A 119 -5.12 -13.30 -6.62
CA VAL A 119 -3.87 -12.78 -7.22
C VAL A 119 -3.95 -11.27 -7.45
N GLY A 120 -5.06 -10.77 -7.95
CA GLY A 120 -5.27 -9.33 -8.15
C GLY A 120 -5.17 -8.53 -6.85
N ASN A 121 -5.84 -9.01 -5.80
CA ASN A 121 -5.83 -8.37 -4.48
C ASN A 121 -4.45 -8.48 -3.79
N LEU A 122 -3.83 -9.66 -3.81
CA LEU A 122 -2.49 -9.87 -3.27
C LEU A 122 -1.44 -9.04 -4.00
N ALA A 123 -1.60 -8.79 -5.30
CA ALA A 123 -0.68 -7.96 -6.07
C ALA A 123 -0.71 -6.48 -5.64
N GLN A 124 -1.86 -5.96 -5.21
CA GLN A 124 -1.97 -4.61 -4.65
C GLN A 124 -1.19 -4.49 -3.35
N LEU A 125 -1.35 -5.45 -2.42
CA LEU A 125 -0.55 -5.52 -1.20
C LEU A 125 0.95 -5.66 -1.52
N ASN A 126 1.29 -6.56 -2.44
CA ASN A 126 2.68 -6.83 -2.80
C ASN A 126 3.35 -5.62 -3.49
N ALA A 127 2.61 -4.71 -4.09
CA ALA A 127 3.16 -3.46 -4.63
C ALA A 127 3.87 -2.63 -3.56
N PHE A 128 3.31 -2.55 -2.35
CA PHE A 128 3.97 -1.93 -1.20
C PHE A 128 5.11 -2.80 -0.66
N PHE A 129 4.86 -4.07 -0.43
CA PHE A 129 5.84 -4.97 0.18
C PHE A 129 7.07 -5.20 -0.71
N SER A 130 6.93 -5.14 -2.03
CA SER A 130 8.06 -5.31 -2.96
C SER A 130 9.10 -4.20 -2.88
N GLN A 131 8.75 -3.04 -2.34
CA GLN A 131 9.64 -1.90 -2.14
C GLN A 131 10.34 -1.90 -0.78
N GLN A 132 9.79 -2.61 0.21
CA GLN A 132 10.20 -2.52 1.61
C GLN A 132 10.76 -3.84 2.16
N PHE A 133 10.47 -4.97 1.53
CA PHE A 133 10.76 -6.29 2.05
C PHE A 133 11.50 -7.18 1.04
N THR A 134 12.34 -8.07 1.55
CA THR A 134 13.07 -9.03 0.71
C THR A 134 12.12 -10.01 0.02
N ARG A 135 12.59 -10.63 -1.08
CA ARG A 135 11.83 -11.70 -1.75
C ARG A 135 11.52 -12.86 -0.81
N THR A 136 12.47 -13.19 0.08
CA THR A 136 12.32 -14.27 1.07
C THR A 136 11.19 -13.96 2.05
N ASP A 137 11.09 -12.73 2.56
CA ASP A 137 10.03 -12.35 3.49
C ASP A 137 8.66 -12.40 2.83
N ARG A 138 8.56 -11.91 1.60
CA ARG A 138 7.32 -11.99 0.83
C ARG A 138 6.94 -13.44 0.52
N TYR A 139 7.89 -14.30 0.19
CA TYR A 139 7.63 -15.72 -0.02
C TYR A 139 7.17 -16.43 1.26
N ARG A 140 7.70 -16.07 2.44
CA ARG A 140 7.21 -16.56 3.74
C ARG A 140 5.74 -16.21 3.95
N PHE A 141 5.33 -14.98 3.60
CA PHE A 141 3.93 -14.60 3.63
C PHE A 141 3.08 -15.47 2.70
N PHE A 142 3.50 -15.67 1.44
CA PHE A 142 2.76 -16.53 0.51
C PHE A 142 2.65 -17.97 0.99
N ARG A 143 3.68 -18.51 1.59
CA ARG A 143 3.62 -19.86 2.21
C ARG A 143 2.61 -19.90 3.36
N ALA A 144 2.62 -18.91 4.25
CA ALA A 144 1.67 -18.85 5.36
C ALA A 144 0.22 -18.69 4.85
N TYR A 145 0.01 -17.87 3.82
CA TYR A 145 -1.28 -17.70 3.16
C TYR A 145 -1.75 -19.00 2.47
N ALA A 146 -0.89 -19.63 1.70
CA ALA A 146 -1.20 -20.83 0.93
C ALA A 146 -1.53 -22.05 1.81
N ARG A 147 -0.87 -22.18 2.97
CA ARG A 147 -1.19 -23.22 3.96
C ARG A 147 -2.66 -23.17 4.41
N GLN A 148 -3.26 -21.96 4.51
CA GLN A 148 -4.66 -21.81 4.88
C GLN A 148 -5.60 -22.33 3.77
N SER A 149 -5.15 -22.37 2.53
CA SER A 149 -5.88 -22.90 1.36
C SER A 149 -5.60 -24.39 1.09
N GLY A 150 -4.75 -25.03 1.89
CA GLY A 150 -4.32 -26.42 1.65
C GLY A 150 -3.39 -26.58 0.44
N PHE A 151 -2.78 -25.51 -0.07
CA PHE A 151 -1.90 -25.55 -1.22
C PHE A 151 -0.58 -26.26 -0.89
N ASN A 152 -0.14 -27.11 -1.82
CA ASN A 152 1.19 -27.71 -1.78
C ASN A 152 2.28 -26.69 -2.17
N ASP A 153 3.55 -27.12 -2.14
CA ASP A 153 4.68 -26.25 -2.43
C ASP A 153 4.72 -25.74 -3.88
N GLU A 154 4.26 -26.55 -4.84
CA GLU A 154 4.21 -26.17 -6.25
C GLU A 154 3.13 -25.12 -6.49
N GLU A 155 1.94 -25.34 -5.98
CA GLU A 155 0.82 -24.36 -6.02
C GLU A 155 1.20 -23.05 -5.35
N THR A 156 1.89 -23.12 -4.21
CA THR A 156 2.40 -21.94 -3.49
C THR A 156 3.40 -21.16 -4.35
N ARG A 157 4.36 -21.83 -4.99
CA ARG A 157 5.31 -21.19 -5.91
C ARG A 157 4.60 -20.59 -7.12
N ARG A 158 3.60 -21.29 -7.67
CA ARG A 158 2.78 -20.79 -8.78
C ARG A 158 2.04 -19.52 -8.39
N LEU A 159 1.33 -19.52 -7.26
CA LEU A 159 0.64 -18.35 -6.71
C LEU A 159 1.60 -17.17 -6.55
N SER A 160 2.74 -17.40 -5.91
CA SER A 160 3.77 -16.37 -5.70
C SER A 160 4.24 -15.75 -7.02
N ARG A 161 4.53 -16.58 -8.04
CA ARG A 161 4.92 -16.08 -9.38
C ARG A 161 3.83 -15.27 -10.06
N MET A 162 2.56 -15.70 -9.95
CA MET A 162 1.42 -14.97 -10.52
C MET A 162 1.27 -13.59 -9.85
N VAL A 163 1.36 -13.52 -8.52
CA VAL A 163 1.30 -12.26 -7.78
C VAL A 163 2.46 -11.34 -8.14
N GLU A 164 3.69 -11.84 -8.21
CA GLU A 164 4.86 -11.05 -8.61
C GLU A 164 4.74 -10.52 -10.05
N SER A 165 4.26 -11.34 -10.98
CA SER A 165 4.01 -10.92 -12.36
C SER A 165 2.95 -9.81 -12.43
N ARG A 166 1.83 -10.00 -11.74
CA ARG A 166 0.74 -9.01 -11.68
C ARG A 166 1.18 -7.71 -11.03
N THR A 167 1.97 -7.78 -9.96
CA THR A 167 2.55 -6.60 -9.29
C THR A 167 3.42 -5.81 -10.25
N ARG A 168 4.35 -6.47 -10.95
CA ARG A 168 5.22 -5.79 -11.94
C ARG A 168 4.43 -5.14 -13.05
N GLN A 169 3.40 -5.81 -13.58
CA GLN A 169 2.54 -5.25 -14.62
C GLN A 169 1.79 -4.00 -14.12
N SER A 170 1.24 -4.06 -12.90
CA SER A 170 0.53 -2.92 -12.30
C SER A 170 1.45 -1.74 -12.03
N ASN A 171 2.64 -2.00 -11.49
CA ASN A 171 3.66 -0.97 -11.24
C ASN A 171 4.11 -0.30 -12.55
N ARG A 172 4.39 -1.06 -13.60
CA ARG A 172 4.74 -0.49 -14.93
C ARG A 172 3.65 0.45 -15.45
N ARG A 173 2.38 0.06 -15.35
CA ARG A 173 1.25 0.91 -15.76
C ARG A 173 1.13 2.17 -14.91
N LEU A 174 1.36 2.06 -13.60
CA LEU A 174 1.33 3.19 -12.67
C LEU A 174 2.46 4.19 -13.00
N TRP A 175 3.69 3.71 -13.19
CA TRP A 175 4.84 4.54 -13.53
C TRP A 175 4.65 5.21 -14.89
N ALA A 176 4.25 4.48 -15.92
CA ALA A 176 3.96 5.05 -17.23
C ALA A 176 2.88 6.16 -17.19
N ARG A 177 1.88 6.05 -16.30
CA ARG A 177 0.91 7.13 -16.07
C ARG A 177 1.51 8.33 -15.36
N ARG A 178 2.38 8.10 -14.38
CA ARG A 178 3.10 9.18 -13.66
C ARG A 178 4.03 9.92 -14.58
N ASP A 179 4.82 9.21 -15.40
CA ASP A 179 5.71 9.79 -16.40
C ASP A 179 4.92 10.68 -17.38
N LYS A 180 3.78 10.20 -17.91
CA LYS A 180 2.93 11.01 -18.76
C LYS A 180 2.37 12.27 -18.07
N ARG A 181 2.19 12.25 -16.75
CA ARG A 181 1.76 13.44 -16.00
C ARG A 181 2.89 14.42 -15.76
N SER A 182 4.10 13.92 -15.48
CA SER A 182 5.26 14.77 -15.19
C SER A 182 5.74 15.59 -16.40
N VAL A 183 5.44 15.14 -17.62
CA VAL A 183 5.77 15.84 -18.88
C VAL A 183 4.63 16.68 -19.45
N ARG A 184 3.63 17.04 -18.65
CA ARG A 184 2.48 17.86 -19.07
C ARG A 184 2.09 18.86 -17.99
N ASN A 185 1.62 20.05 -18.43
CA ASN A 185 0.98 20.99 -17.51
C ASN A 185 -0.27 20.36 -16.90
N ASN A 186 -0.36 20.35 -15.58
CA ASN A 186 -1.52 19.86 -14.83
C ASN A 186 -1.55 20.46 -13.43
N LYS A 187 -2.38 19.92 -12.54
CA LYS A 187 -2.48 20.44 -11.17
C LYS A 187 -1.21 20.24 -10.32
N TYR A 188 -0.31 19.34 -10.69
CA TYR A 188 0.92 19.02 -9.95
C TYR A 188 2.19 19.53 -10.62
N PHE A 189 2.20 19.63 -11.96
CA PHE A 189 3.37 19.99 -12.75
C PHE A 189 3.08 21.18 -13.65
N GLU A 190 4.07 22.04 -13.85
CA GLU A 190 4.05 23.16 -14.78
C GLU A 190 5.28 23.17 -15.68
N LYS A 191 5.16 23.83 -16.82
CA LYS A 191 6.25 23.99 -17.78
C LYS A 191 7.36 24.83 -17.17
N PHE A 192 8.57 24.37 -17.34
CA PHE A 192 9.78 24.99 -16.84
C PHE A 192 10.72 25.28 -18.01
N THR A 193 11.36 26.47 -17.99
CA THR A 193 12.38 26.85 -18.95
C THR A 193 13.50 27.62 -18.21
N ALA A 194 14.74 27.15 -18.36
CA ALA A 194 15.94 27.81 -17.82
C ALA A 194 17.06 27.78 -18.88
N GLY A 195 17.27 28.89 -19.55
CA GLY A 195 18.19 28.94 -20.69
C GLY A 195 17.77 28.00 -21.81
N SER A 196 18.65 27.07 -22.19
CA SER A 196 18.37 26.03 -23.19
C SER A 196 17.60 24.81 -22.64
N VAL A 197 17.51 24.68 -21.32
CA VAL A 197 16.83 23.55 -20.66
C VAL A 197 15.32 23.79 -20.64
N ARG A 198 14.56 22.82 -21.13
CA ARG A 198 13.09 22.84 -21.13
C ARG A 198 12.55 21.55 -20.52
N GLY A 199 11.54 21.68 -19.67
CA GLY A 199 10.95 20.53 -19.00
C GLY A 199 9.68 20.89 -18.25
N HIS A 200 9.34 20.04 -17.29
CA HIS A 200 8.25 20.28 -16.35
C HIS A 200 8.77 20.11 -14.93
N VAL A 201 8.37 20.99 -14.04
CA VAL A 201 8.74 20.98 -12.63
C VAL A 201 7.47 20.78 -11.79
N ALA A 202 7.58 20.04 -10.69
CA ALA A 202 6.49 19.96 -9.74
C ALA A 202 6.28 21.34 -9.12
N LYS A 203 5.01 21.80 -9.06
CA LYS A 203 4.64 23.16 -8.63
C LYS A 203 5.14 23.51 -7.24
N GLU A 204 5.26 22.52 -6.35
CA GLU A 204 5.85 22.69 -5.02
C GLU A 204 7.32 23.12 -5.03
N TYR A 205 8.04 22.85 -6.13
CA TYR A 205 9.45 23.20 -6.33
C TYR A 205 9.68 24.33 -7.34
N ALA A 206 8.64 24.85 -7.99
CA ALA A 206 8.76 25.85 -9.05
C ALA A 206 9.43 27.16 -8.60
N GLY A 207 9.24 27.56 -7.33
CA GLY A 207 9.83 28.76 -6.73
C GLY A 207 11.18 28.53 -6.02
N THR A 208 11.75 27.33 -6.06
CA THR A 208 13.01 27.00 -5.38
C THR A 208 14.23 27.31 -6.24
N PRO A 209 15.48 27.25 -5.69
CA PRO A 209 16.71 27.38 -6.44
C PRO A 209 16.92 26.33 -7.54
N LEU A 210 16.00 25.38 -7.70
CA LEU A 210 16.03 24.33 -8.73
C LEU A 210 16.24 24.91 -10.16
N ALA A 211 15.65 26.05 -10.43
CA ALA A 211 15.85 26.73 -11.71
C ALA A 211 17.32 27.12 -11.97
N ALA A 212 18.05 27.53 -10.94
CA ALA A 212 19.48 27.84 -11.04
C ALA A 212 20.30 26.56 -11.22
N MET A 213 19.98 25.51 -10.50
CA MET A 213 20.64 24.20 -10.61
C MET A 213 20.47 23.57 -12.01
N LEU A 214 19.30 23.72 -12.61
CA LEU A 214 18.99 23.18 -13.94
C LEU A 214 19.57 24.00 -15.09
N ARG A 215 20.07 25.22 -14.84
CA ARG A 215 20.79 26.01 -15.87
C ARG A 215 22.18 25.47 -16.17
N ASP A 216 22.83 24.89 -15.16
CA ASP A 216 24.14 24.27 -15.24
C ASP A 216 24.17 22.97 -14.41
N PRO A 217 23.56 21.88 -14.93
CA PRO A 217 23.47 20.64 -14.17
C PRO A 217 24.84 20.00 -13.95
N GLU A 218 25.78 20.14 -14.88
CA GLU A 218 27.11 19.53 -14.75
C GLU A 218 27.88 20.14 -13.58
N ARG A 219 27.87 21.47 -13.44
CA ARG A 219 28.46 22.15 -12.31
C ARG A 219 27.86 21.69 -10.96
N PHE A 220 26.56 21.52 -10.89
CA PHE A 220 25.91 21.07 -9.67
C PHE A 220 26.33 19.66 -9.25
N PHE A 221 26.49 18.73 -10.19
CA PHE A 221 26.91 17.36 -9.88
C PHE A 221 28.43 17.29 -9.56
N HIS A 222 29.25 18.10 -10.16
CA HIS A 222 30.67 18.20 -9.79
C HIS A 222 30.90 18.72 -8.37
N ASP A 223 30.11 19.70 -7.93
CA ASP A 223 30.20 20.26 -6.57
C ASP A 223 29.77 19.25 -5.50
N VAL A 224 28.85 18.30 -5.81
CA VAL A 224 28.39 17.24 -4.90
C VAL A 224 29.45 16.14 -4.75
N GLU A 225 30.15 15.75 -5.81
CA GLU A 225 31.23 14.75 -5.75
C GLU A 225 32.47 15.25 -5.00
N ALA A 226 32.72 16.57 -5.01
CA ALA A 226 33.84 17.18 -4.29
C ALA A 226 33.63 17.31 -2.77
N THR A 227 32.41 17.01 -2.27
CA THR A 227 32.00 17.19 -0.84
C THR A 227 31.82 15.84 -0.13
N GLN A 228 32.08 14.70 -0.76
CA GLN A 228 32.14 13.35 -0.18
C GLN A 228 33.59 12.91 0.03
#